data_2e5dbc44d286f951e199f073ef5ce4e6
#
_entry.id   2e5dbc44d286f951e199f073ef5ce4e6
#
_cell.length_a   1.000
_cell.length_b   1.000
_cell.length_c   1.000
_cell.angle_alpha   90.00
_cell.angle_beta   90.00
_cell.angle_gamma   90.00
#
_symmetry.space_group_name_H-M   'P 1'
#
loop_
_entity.id
_entity.type
_entity.pdbx_description
1 polymer ?
#
loop_
_entity_poly.entity_id
_entity_poly.type
_entity_poly.pdbx_seq_one_letter_code
_entity_poly.pdbx_strand_id
1 'polypeptide(L)'
;MAKKTNDLSHTKWMCKYHIVFTPKYRRKIIYNQYKADIRDIIKQLCSYKGVEIIEGHLMPDHIHMLVSIPPKYSVSSFIGYLKGKSALMIFDRHANLKYKFGNRHFWSEGFYVSTVGVNDATVRKYIQEQEKYDIMQDKLSVKEYEDPFKG
;
A
#
# COMPACT_ATOMS: atom_id res chain seq x y z
N MET A 1 28.43 -8.64 -3.27
CA MET A 1 28.22 -7.49 -4.14
C MET A 1 28.20 -6.20 -3.33
N ALA A 2 28.90 -5.20 -3.79
CA ALA A 2 28.95 -3.92 -3.09
C ALA A 2 27.54 -3.30 -3.02
N LYS A 3 27.20 -2.72 -1.86
CA LYS A 3 25.95 -2.02 -1.69
C LYS A 3 25.97 -0.73 -2.50
N LYS A 4 24.96 -0.54 -3.34
CA LYS A 4 24.81 0.68 -4.11
C LYS A 4 24.38 1.81 -3.18
N THR A 5 25.15 2.91 -3.17
CA THR A 5 24.74 4.14 -2.51
C THR A 5 24.19 5.12 -3.54
N ASN A 6 23.24 5.94 -3.12
CA ASN A 6 22.63 6.97 -3.96
C ASN A 6 23.21 8.33 -3.61
N ASP A 7 23.26 9.19 -4.61
CA ASP A 7 23.72 10.56 -4.45
C ASP A 7 22.55 11.52 -4.64
N LEU A 8 22.47 12.52 -3.78
CA LEU A 8 21.55 13.64 -3.93
C LEU A 8 22.38 14.91 -3.67
N SER A 9 22.77 15.60 -4.74
CA SER A 9 23.70 16.73 -4.66
C SER A 9 25.01 16.28 -3.98
N HIS A 10 25.34 16.80 -2.80
CA HIS A 10 26.52 16.39 -2.04
C HIS A 10 26.23 15.36 -0.96
N THR A 11 24.98 14.88 -0.89
CA THR A 11 24.54 13.93 0.11
C THR A 11 24.51 12.52 -0.48
N LYS A 12 25.20 11.60 0.17
CA LYS A 12 25.12 10.17 -0.15
C LYS A 12 24.13 9.52 0.79
N TRP A 13 23.29 8.62 0.26
CA TRP A 13 22.25 8.01 1.05
C TRP A 13 21.99 6.56 0.63
N MET A 14 21.48 5.79 1.60
CA MET A 14 21.02 4.43 1.40
C MET A 14 19.83 4.18 2.31
N CYS A 15 18.64 4.51 1.82
CA CYS A 15 17.41 4.42 2.59
C CYS A 15 16.51 3.35 1.96
N LYS A 16 16.67 2.11 2.40
CA LYS A 16 15.95 0.94 1.88
C LYS A 16 14.96 0.45 2.92
N TYR A 17 13.75 0.14 2.46
CA TYR A 17 12.66 -0.29 3.33
C TYR A 17 11.89 -1.44 2.70
N HIS A 18 11.56 -2.43 3.53
CA HIS A 18 10.51 -3.40 3.23
C HIS A 18 9.18 -2.78 3.61
N ILE A 19 8.24 -2.76 2.68
CA ILE A 19 6.91 -2.17 2.89
C ILE A 19 5.86 -3.19 2.49
N VAL A 20 4.86 -3.38 3.35
CA VAL A 20 3.72 -4.26 3.08
C VAL A 20 2.43 -3.47 3.30
N PHE A 21 1.52 -3.56 2.35
CA PHE A 21 0.16 -3.01 2.50
C PHE A 21 -0.85 -3.87 1.76
N THR A 22 -2.11 -3.75 2.17
CA THR A 22 -3.17 -4.67 1.73
C THR A 22 -4.34 -3.92 1.11
N PRO A 23 -5.05 -4.55 0.15
CA PRO A 23 -6.37 -4.09 -0.21
C PRO A 23 -7.30 -4.12 1.00
N LYS A 24 -8.28 -3.22 1.03
CA LYS A 24 -9.23 -3.15 2.13
C LYS A 24 -9.99 -4.47 2.28
N TYR A 25 -10.16 -4.93 3.52
CA TYR A 25 -10.74 -6.23 3.91
C TYR A 25 -9.90 -7.43 3.43
N ARG A 26 -8.62 -7.22 3.12
CA ARG A 26 -7.75 -8.26 2.56
C ARG A 26 -8.37 -8.94 1.33
N ARG A 27 -9.09 -8.17 0.52
CA ARG A 27 -9.72 -8.71 -0.68
C ARG A 27 -8.68 -9.26 -1.63
N LYS A 28 -8.90 -10.47 -2.11
CA LYS A 28 -8.02 -11.12 -3.08
C LYS A 28 -8.36 -10.62 -4.47
N ILE A 29 -7.89 -9.41 -4.79
CA ILE A 29 -8.23 -8.71 -6.03
C ILE A 29 -7.05 -8.57 -6.99
N ILE A 30 -5.82 -8.81 -6.51
CA ILE A 30 -4.61 -8.60 -7.30
C ILE A 30 -4.30 -9.83 -8.14
N TYR A 31 -5.04 -9.98 -9.26
CA TYR A 31 -4.91 -11.07 -10.21
C TYR A 31 -4.90 -10.56 -11.64
N ASN A 32 -4.36 -11.36 -12.55
CA ASN A 32 -4.50 -11.22 -14.00
C ASN A 32 -4.30 -9.76 -14.44
N GLN A 33 -5.30 -9.17 -15.10
CA GLN A 33 -5.22 -7.81 -15.61
C GLN A 33 -5.12 -6.76 -14.48
N TYR A 34 -5.82 -6.96 -13.37
CA TYR A 34 -5.70 -6.08 -12.20
C TYR A 34 -4.26 -6.06 -11.68
N LYS A 35 -3.62 -7.22 -11.57
CA LYS A 35 -2.23 -7.33 -11.14
C LYS A 35 -1.29 -6.57 -12.07
N ALA A 36 -1.46 -6.73 -13.38
CA ALA A 36 -0.65 -6.05 -14.39
C ALA A 36 -0.81 -4.54 -14.30
N ASP A 37 -2.05 -4.05 -14.20
CA ASP A 37 -2.33 -2.61 -14.11
C ASP A 37 -1.83 -2.01 -12.81
N ILE A 38 -2.02 -2.69 -11.69
CA ILE A 38 -1.54 -2.23 -10.38
C ILE A 38 -0.01 -2.15 -10.38
N ARG A 39 0.66 -3.16 -10.95
CA ARG A 39 2.11 -3.15 -11.10
C ARG A 39 2.58 -1.92 -11.89
N ASP A 40 1.96 -1.66 -13.03
CA ASP A 40 2.35 -0.56 -13.90
C ASP A 40 2.10 0.80 -13.23
N ILE A 41 0.97 0.94 -12.54
CA ILE A 41 0.62 2.15 -11.78
C ILE A 41 1.67 2.41 -10.69
N ILE A 42 2.00 1.39 -9.90
CA ILE A 42 2.97 1.52 -8.81
C ILE A 42 4.36 1.89 -9.35
N LYS A 43 4.79 1.24 -10.41
CA LYS A 43 6.07 1.57 -11.06
C LYS A 43 6.11 3.03 -11.52
N GLN A 44 5.06 3.49 -12.15
CA GLN A 44 4.96 4.87 -12.65
C GLN A 44 5.01 5.87 -11.49
N LEU A 45 4.25 5.64 -10.44
CA LEU A 45 4.18 6.53 -9.28
C LEU A 45 5.51 6.57 -8.51
N CYS A 46 6.18 5.44 -8.36
CA CYS A 46 7.52 5.39 -7.76
C CYS A 46 8.52 6.17 -8.61
N SER A 47 8.48 6.00 -9.91
CA SER A 47 9.35 6.70 -10.84
C SER A 47 9.22 8.23 -10.71
N TYR A 48 8.01 8.75 -10.57
CA TYR A 48 7.77 10.19 -10.41
C TYR A 48 8.42 10.77 -9.17
N LYS A 49 8.62 9.97 -8.14
CA LYS A 49 9.25 10.40 -6.89
C LYS A 49 10.71 10.01 -6.76
N GLY A 50 11.29 9.42 -7.81
CA GLY A 50 12.66 8.93 -7.75
C GLY A 50 12.86 7.78 -6.78
N VAL A 51 11.80 7.03 -6.50
CA VAL A 51 11.85 5.84 -5.64
C VAL A 51 12.14 4.63 -6.51
N GLU A 52 13.22 3.92 -6.17
CA GLU A 52 13.62 2.70 -6.85
C GLU A 52 12.93 1.50 -6.22
N ILE A 53 12.29 0.67 -7.04
CA ILE A 53 11.77 -0.62 -6.61
C ILE A 53 12.88 -1.64 -6.84
N ILE A 54 13.47 -2.12 -5.75
CA ILE A 54 14.56 -3.09 -5.82
C ILE A 54 13.97 -4.48 -6.06
N GLU A 55 12.89 -4.79 -5.35
CA GLU A 55 12.19 -6.06 -5.44
C GLU A 55 10.71 -5.82 -5.11
N GLY A 56 9.83 -6.54 -5.76
CA GLY A 56 8.40 -6.41 -5.49
C GLY A 56 7.65 -7.71 -5.71
N HIS A 57 6.68 -7.96 -4.84
CA HIS A 57 5.81 -9.13 -4.89
C HIS A 57 4.37 -8.66 -4.77
N LEU A 58 3.60 -8.85 -5.84
CA LEU A 58 2.16 -8.58 -5.85
C LEU A 58 1.43 -9.88 -5.64
N MET A 59 1.01 -10.10 -4.39
CA MET A 59 0.21 -11.27 -4.03
C MET A 59 -1.28 -10.90 -4.12
N PRO A 60 -2.18 -11.90 -4.20
CA PRO A 60 -3.61 -11.60 -4.36
C PRO A 60 -4.19 -10.65 -3.31
N ASP A 61 -3.72 -10.71 -2.08
CA ASP A 61 -4.25 -9.98 -0.94
C ASP A 61 -3.25 -9.04 -0.28
N HIS A 62 -2.09 -8.80 -0.89
CA HIS A 62 -1.12 -7.84 -0.36
C HIS A 62 -0.04 -7.52 -1.39
N ILE A 63 0.65 -6.41 -1.13
CA ILE A 63 1.85 -6.03 -1.85
C ILE A 63 3.00 -5.98 -0.86
N HIS A 64 4.12 -6.59 -1.24
CA HIS A 64 5.37 -6.54 -0.48
C HIS A 64 6.46 -6.00 -1.40
N MET A 65 7.05 -4.88 -1.03
CA MET A 65 8.09 -4.22 -1.83
C MET A 65 9.32 -3.94 -1.00
N LEU A 66 10.50 -4.08 -1.63
CA LEU A 66 11.74 -3.49 -1.14
C LEU A 66 12.03 -2.27 -2.00
N VAL A 67 12.04 -1.10 -1.39
CA VAL A 67 12.20 0.17 -2.09
C VAL A 67 13.34 1.00 -1.51
N SER A 68 13.94 1.83 -2.36
CA SER A 68 14.92 2.84 -1.97
C SER A 68 14.27 4.21 -2.11
N ILE A 69 14.10 4.91 -1.00
CA ILE A 69 13.38 6.19 -0.94
C ILE A 69 14.37 7.33 -0.71
N PRO A 70 14.37 8.39 -1.57
CA PRO A 70 15.21 9.55 -1.34
C PRO A 70 14.97 10.18 0.04
N PRO A 71 16.03 10.64 0.74
CA PRO A 71 15.89 11.15 2.11
C PRO A 71 15.03 12.41 2.24
N LYS A 72 14.74 13.09 1.13
CA LYS A 72 13.83 14.24 1.12
C LYS A 72 12.38 13.87 1.40
N TYR A 73 12.01 12.57 1.31
CA TYR A 73 10.66 12.10 1.60
C TYR A 73 10.64 11.27 2.87
N SER A 74 9.66 11.48 3.73
CA SER A 74 9.37 10.53 4.79
C SER A 74 8.70 9.28 4.20
N VAL A 75 8.87 8.14 4.86
CA VAL A 75 8.19 6.89 4.45
C VAL A 75 6.67 7.11 4.43
N SER A 76 6.13 7.73 5.47
CA SER A 76 4.69 7.98 5.59
C SER A 76 4.15 8.86 4.46
N SER A 77 4.86 9.93 4.11
CA SER A 77 4.40 10.83 3.03
C SER A 77 4.45 10.11 1.67
N PHE A 78 5.50 9.33 1.44
CA PHE A 78 5.60 8.56 0.20
C PHE A 78 4.49 7.50 0.09
N ILE A 79 4.24 6.74 1.15
CA ILE A 79 3.21 5.70 1.15
C ILE A 79 1.82 6.31 1.04
N GLY A 80 1.56 7.44 1.71
CA GLY A 80 0.31 8.18 1.55
C GLY A 80 0.06 8.61 0.11
N TYR A 81 1.08 9.13 -0.55
CA TYR A 81 1.04 9.46 -1.97
C TYR A 81 0.78 8.21 -2.83
N LEU A 82 1.53 7.14 -2.61
CA LEU A 82 1.43 5.92 -3.40
C LEU A 82 0.04 5.29 -3.28
N LYS A 83 -0.47 5.14 -2.07
CA LYS A 83 -1.78 4.55 -1.82
C LYS A 83 -2.91 5.44 -2.36
N GLY A 84 -2.86 6.74 -2.12
CA GLY A 84 -3.88 7.67 -2.58
C GLY A 84 -3.96 7.75 -4.10
N LYS A 85 -2.84 7.98 -4.76
CA LYS A 85 -2.80 8.11 -6.23
C LYS A 85 -3.10 6.78 -6.92
N SER A 86 -2.55 5.67 -6.41
CA SER A 86 -2.81 4.36 -7.01
C SER A 86 -4.29 3.98 -6.91
N ALA A 87 -4.93 4.26 -5.78
CA ALA A 87 -6.37 3.99 -5.62
C ALA A 87 -7.21 4.73 -6.65
N LEU A 88 -6.93 6.02 -6.87
CA LEU A 88 -7.62 6.81 -7.90
C LEU A 88 -7.41 6.25 -9.29
N MET A 89 -6.18 5.89 -9.63
CA MET A 89 -5.84 5.35 -10.95
C MET A 89 -6.46 3.97 -11.18
N ILE A 90 -6.47 3.11 -10.15
CA ILE A 90 -7.10 1.79 -10.21
C ILE A 90 -8.60 1.93 -10.45
N PHE A 91 -9.29 2.78 -9.71
CA PHE A 91 -10.72 3.00 -9.87
C PHE A 91 -11.07 3.67 -11.20
N ASP A 92 -10.17 4.50 -11.73
CA ASP A 92 -10.35 5.13 -13.03
C ASP A 92 -10.29 4.09 -14.16
N ARG A 93 -9.35 3.16 -14.08
CA ARG A 93 -9.20 2.08 -15.07
C ARG A 93 -10.24 0.97 -14.92
N HIS A 94 -10.71 0.74 -13.69
CA HIS A 94 -11.60 -0.36 -13.34
C HIS A 94 -12.78 0.17 -12.51
N ALA A 95 -13.70 0.83 -13.16
CA ALA A 95 -14.85 1.47 -12.52
C ALA A 95 -15.71 0.50 -11.69
N ASN A 96 -15.77 -0.77 -12.10
CA ASN A 96 -16.49 -1.81 -11.37
C ASN A 96 -15.91 -2.05 -9.97
N LEU A 97 -14.61 -1.89 -9.79
CA LEU A 97 -13.96 -2.03 -8.47
C LEU A 97 -14.37 -0.91 -7.52
N LYS A 98 -14.60 0.28 -8.03
CA LYS A 98 -15.05 1.41 -7.23
C LYS A 98 -16.33 1.09 -6.46
N TYR A 99 -17.29 0.46 -7.10
CA TYR A 99 -18.53 0.04 -6.46
C TYR A 99 -18.29 -1.08 -5.44
N LYS A 100 -17.44 -2.05 -5.78
CA LYS A 100 -17.09 -3.17 -4.91
C LYS A 100 -16.47 -2.68 -3.59
N PHE A 101 -15.72 -1.58 -3.61
CA PHE A 101 -15.09 -0.98 -2.44
C PHE A 101 -15.93 0.17 -1.85
N GLY A 102 -17.20 0.29 -2.23
CA GLY A 102 -18.12 1.27 -1.67
C GLY A 102 -17.78 2.72 -1.97
N ASN A 103 -17.12 2.99 -3.11
CA ASN A 103 -16.64 4.31 -3.53
C ASN A 103 -15.66 4.97 -2.53
N ARG A 104 -15.03 4.17 -1.65
CA ARG A 104 -14.17 4.70 -0.59
C ARG A 104 -12.70 4.47 -0.89
N HIS A 105 -12.11 3.51 -0.21
CA HIS A 105 -10.67 3.27 -0.27
C HIS A 105 -10.36 1.90 -0.85
N PHE A 106 -9.43 1.86 -1.78
CA PHE A 106 -8.95 0.59 -2.31
C PHE A 106 -8.05 -0.13 -1.29
N TRP A 107 -7.19 0.63 -0.61
CA TRP A 107 -6.22 0.11 0.34
C TRP A 107 -6.70 0.23 1.77
N SER A 108 -6.31 -0.72 2.60
CA SER A 108 -6.48 -0.65 4.05
C SER A 108 -5.66 0.50 4.63
N GLU A 109 -6.09 1.06 5.76
CA GLU A 109 -5.29 2.06 6.47
C GLU A 109 -3.99 1.47 6.99
N GLY A 110 -2.93 2.29 7.00
CA GLY A 110 -1.65 1.87 7.52
C GLY A 110 -0.83 1.03 6.55
N PHE A 111 0.32 0.63 7.02
CA PHE A 111 1.26 -0.22 6.29
C PHE A 111 2.28 -0.78 7.28
N TYR A 112 2.93 -1.87 6.89
CA TYR A 112 4.07 -2.39 7.63
C TYR A 112 5.35 -1.86 6.99
N VAL A 113 6.33 -1.45 7.80
CA VAL A 113 7.64 -1.02 7.31
C VAL A 113 8.75 -1.59 8.17
N SER A 114 9.83 -2.02 7.52
CA SER A 114 11.04 -2.49 8.20
C SER A 114 12.27 -2.14 7.39
N THR A 115 13.37 -1.82 8.06
CA THR A 115 14.67 -1.60 7.42
C THR A 115 15.46 -2.90 7.27
N VAL A 116 14.98 -3.99 7.89
CA VAL A 116 15.60 -5.32 7.82
C VAL A 116 14.65 -6.30 7.14
N GLY A 117 15.16 -7.45 6.76
CA GLY A 117 14.34 -8.49 6.15
C GLY A 117 13.21 -8.94 7.06
N VAL A 118 12.08 -9.28 6.47
CA VAL A 118 10.90 -9.79 7.16
C VAL A 118 10.65 -11.24 6.76
N ASN A 119 10.07 -12.04 7.68
CA ASN A 119 9.68 -13.41 7.38
C ASN A 119 8.18 -13.50 7.06
N ASP A 120 7.77 -14.62 6.48
CA ASP A 120 6.39 -14.86 6.06
C ASP A 120 5.41 -14.81 7.24
N ALA A 121 5.81 -15.27 8.40
CA ALA A 121 4.93 -15.25 9.59
C ALA A 121 4.59 -13.81 10.01
N THR A 122 5.56 -12.91 9.98
CA THR A 122 5.35 -11.48 10.26
C THR A 122 4.40 -10.85 9.27
N VAL A 123 4.57 -11.13 7.97
CA VAL A 123 3.70 -10.62 6.91
C VAL A 123 2.27 -11.14 7.08
N ARG A 124 2.10 -12.44 7.33
CA ARG A 124 0.77 -13.05 7.53
C ARG A 124 0.05 -12.42 8.72
N LYS A 125 0.76 -12.25 9.83
CA LYS A 125 0.18 -11.64 11.03
C LYS A 125 -0.32 -10.23 10.73
N TYR A 126 0.49 -9.43 10.06
CA TYR A 126 0.12 -8.08 9.67
C TYR A 126 -1.16 -8.06 8.81
N ILE A 127 -1.21 -8.91 7.78
CA ILE A 127 -2.35 -8.99 6.86
C ILE A 127 -3.63 -9.37 7.61
N GLN A 128 -3.56 -10.36 8.49
CA GLN A 128 -4.71 -10.80 9.30
C GLN A 128 -5.20 -9.71 10.24
N GLU A 129 -4.30 -8.98 10.88
CA GLU A 129 -4.65 -7.90 11.78
C GLU A 129 -5.30 -6.73 11.03
N GLN A 130 -4.86 -6.44 9.80
CA GLN A 130 -5.47 -5.41 8.98
C GLN A 130 -6.90 -5.76 8.57
N GLU A 131 -7.16 -7.00 8.22
CA GLU A 131 -8.52 -7.46 7.91
C GLU A 131 -9.45 -7.23 9.08
N LYS A 132 -9.03 -7.62 10.28
CA LYS A 132 -9.80 -7.44 11.52
C LYS A 132 -10.04 -5.96 11.82
N TYR A 133 -9.02 -5.13 11.61
CA TYR A 133 -9.12 -3.69 11.81
C TYR A 133 -10.16 -3.07 10.89
N ASP A 134 -10.14 -3.41 9.61
CA ASP A 134 -11.07 -2.88 8.61
C ASP A 134 -12.52 -3.25 8.96
N ILE A 135 -12.75 -4.49 9.35
CA ILE A 135 -14.08 -4.96 9.77
C ILE A 135 -14.58 -4.18 10.99
N MET A 136 -13.69 -3.97 11.97
CA MET A 136 -14.03 -3.23 13.19
C MET A 136 -14.36 -1.77 12.88
N GLN A 137 -13.57 -1.12 12.03
CA GLN A 137 -13.80 0.28 11.65
C GLN A 137 -15.14 0.45 10.93
N ASP A 138 -15.50 -0.48 10.07
CA ASP A 138 -16.79 -0.44 9.38
C ASP A 138 -17.97 -0.57 10.35
N LYS A 139 -17.87 -1.44 11.34
CA LYS A 139 -18.90 -1.57 12.37
C LYS A 139 -19.08 -0.28 13.17
N LEU A 140 -17.99 0.40 13.48
CA LEU A 140 -18.02 1.69 14.17
C LEU A 140 -18.67 2.77 13.29
N SER A 141 -18.31 2.81 12.00
CA SER A 141 -18.91 3.76 11.05
C SER A 141 -20.42 3.57 10.92
N VAL A 142 -20.88 2.33 10.84
CA VAL A 142 -22.33 2.03 10.79
C VAL A 142 -23.04 2.56 12.03
N LYS A 143 -22.46 2.38 13.22
CA LYS A 143 -23.01 2.90 14.46
C LYS A 143 -23.09 4.42 14.49
N GLU A 144 -22.13 5.11 13.90
CA GLU A 144 -22.14 6.57 13.79
C GLU A 144 -23.29 7.09 12.93
N TYR A 145 -23.72 6.31 11.93
CA TYR A 145 -24.85 6.66 11.05
C TYR A 145 -26.20 6.20 11.59
N GLU A 146 -26.25 5.41 12.63
CA GLU A 146 -27.50 5.07 13.28
C GLU A 146 -28.06 6.30 13.98
N ASP A 147 -29.37 6.51 13.80
CA ASP A 147 -30.08 7.63 14.42
C ASP A 147 -29.98 7.54 15.94
N PRO A 148 -29.28 8.50 16.61
CA PRO A 148 -29.13 8.47 18.07
C PRO A 148 -30.44 8.64 18.82
N PHE A 149 -31.53 9.04 18.13
CA PHE A 149 -32.85 9.24 18.71
C PHE A 149 -33.77 8.03 18.58
N LYS A 150 -33.36 7.00 17.88
CA LYS A 150 -34.04 5.70 17.89
C LYS A 150 -33.58 4.94 19.11
N GLY A 151 -34.36 5.04 20.12
CA GLY A 151 -34.05 4.51 21.43
C GLY A 151 -33.66 3.07 21.57
#